data_ed01d4795cd62be4bf0ea39da98b5c37
#
_entry.id   ed01d4795cd62be4bf0ea39da98b5c37
#
_cell.length_a   1.000
_cell.length_b   1.000
_cell.length_c   1.000
_cell.angle_alpha   90.00
_cell.angle_beta   90.00
_cell.angle_gamma   90.00
#
_symmetry.space_group_name_H-M   'P 1'
#
loop_
_entity.id
_entity.type
_entity.pdbx_description
1 polymer ?
#
loop_
_entity_poly.entity_id
_entity_poly.type
_entity_poly.pdbx_seq_one_letter_code
_entity_poly.pdbx_strand_id
1 'polypeptide(L)'
;DRGGNHYFIEMNPRIQVEHTITEMCTGIDLVRSQILVAEGYELSDEMIGIKSQEDIKQNGYAIQCRVTTEDPSNNFAPDTGKITSYFSPGGFGVRLDGATSGVGSVISPYYDSLLVKITCWDNTFKNACKKTLRAIQEIRISGVKTNIGFISNILTNPTFIEGKCHTKFIDETPELFNLDN
;
A
#
# COMPACT_ATOMS: atom_id res chain seq x y z
N ASP A 1 -17.19 12.83 6.09
CA ASP A 1 -17.19 13.19 7.50
C ASP A 1 -17.70 12.03 8.35
N ARG A 2 -17.73 12.21 9.70
CA ARG A 2 -18.23 11.17 10.62
C ARG A 2 -19.72 10.85 10.43
N GLY A 3 -20.47 11.73 9.75
CA GLY A 3 -21.88 11.52 9.42
C GLY A 3 -22.11 10.71 8.14
N GLY A 4 -21.05 10.25 7.49
CA GLY A 4 -21.13 9.51 6.21
C GLY A 4 -21.27 10.43 4.99
N ASN A 5 -21.22 11.76 5.16
CA ASN A 5 -21.24 12.66 4.02
C ASN A 5 -19.89 12.70 3.33
N HIS A 6 -19.89 12.81 2.01
CA HIS A 6 -18.69 12.98 1.19
C HIS A 6 -18.74 14.29 0.42
N TYR A 7 -17.56 14.83 0.13
CA TYR A 7 -17.41 16.12 -0.53
C TYR A 7 -16.34 15.99 -1.60
N PHE A 8 -16.60 16.57 -2.78
CA PHE A 8 -15.60 16.65 -3.83
C PHE A 8 -14.50 17.64 -3.40
N ILE A 9 -13.24 17.25 -3.53
CA ILE A 9 -12.08 18.09 -3.27
C ILE A 9 -11.32 18.34 -4.57
N GLU A 10 -10.82 17.28 -5.21
CA GLU A 10 -10.05 17.38 -6.45
C GLU A 10 -10.14 16.06 -7.24
N MET A 11 -9.71 16.10 -8.49
CA MET A 11 -9.53 14.93 -9.34
C MET A 11 -8.05 14.81 -9.74
N ASN A 12 -7.46 13.64 -9.51
CA ASN A 12 -6.14 13.31 -10.03
C ASN A 12 -6.29 12.47 -11.30
N PRO A 13 -6.20 13.04 -12.52
CA PRO A 13 -6.46 12.34 -13.77
C PRO A 13 -5.26 11.48 -14.20
N ARG A 14 -4.84 10.57 -13.35
CA ARG A 14 -3.74 9.63 -13.52
C ARG A 14 -3.94 8.40 -12.64
N ILE A 15 -3.18 7.33 -12.90
CA ILE A 15 -3.17 6.20 -11.99
C ILE A 15 -2.68 6.62 -10.60
N GLN A 16 -3.33 6.13 -9.56
CA GLN A 16 -2.98 6.37 -8.16
C GLN A 16 -2.03 5.29 -7.64
N VAL A 17 -1.15 5.62 -6.70
CA VAL A 17 -0.24 4.64 -6.09
C VAL A 17 -1.03 3.50 -5.43
N GLU A 18 -2.18 3.83 -4.85
CA GLU A 18 -3.08 2.93 -4.13
C GLU A 18 -4.01 2.09 -5.03
N HIS A 19 -3.90 2.14 -6.37
CA HIS A 19 -4.75 1.37 -7.31
C HIS A 19 -4.77 -0.13 -7.00
N THR A 20 -3.73 -0.66 -6.41
CA THR A 20 -3.62 -2.09 -6.07
C THR A 20 -4.71 -2.56 -5.10
N ILE A 21 -5.23 -1.68 -4.24
CA ILE A 21 -6.37 -2.00 -3.35
C ILE A 21 -7.62 -2.29 -4.17
N THR A 22 -7.94 -1.43 -5.13
CA THR A 22 -9.07 -1.61 -6.03
C THR A 22 -8.93 -2.89 -6.84
N GLU A 23 -7.74 -3.13 -7.40
CA GLU A 23 -7.47 -4.35 -8.18
C GLU A 23 -7.62 -5.62 -7.35
N MET A 24 -7.12 -5.63 -6.11
CA MET A 24 -7.24 -6.79 -5.22
C MET A 24 -8.68 -7.05 -4.78
N CYS A 25 -9.49 -6.01 -4.63
CA CYS A 25 -10.88 -6.14 -4.19
C CYS A 25 -11.86 -6.41 -5.34
N THR A 26 -11.54 -5.99 -6.57
CA THR A 26 -12.45 -6.13 -7.73
C THR A 26 -12.02 -7.21 -8.71
N GLY A 27 -10.75 -7.60 -8.72
CA GLY A 27 -10.17 -8.49 -9.72
C GLY A 27 -9.93 -7.82 -11.08
N ILE A 28 -10.08 -6.49 -11.18
CA ILE A 28 -9.89 -5.73 -12.42
C ILE A 28 -8.45 -5.21 -12.46
N ASP A 29 -7.71 -5.53 -13.51
CA ASP A 29 -6.38 -4.98 -13.79
C ASP A 29 -6.54 -3.58 -14.41
N LEU A 30 -6.41 -2.54 -13.58
CA LEU A 30 -6.62 -1.14 -13.99
C LEU A 30 -5.56 -0.69 -14.98
N VAL A 31 -4.29 -1.06 -14.79
CA VAL A 31 -3.20 -0.65 -15.66
C VAL A 31 -3.35 -1.27 -17.05
N ARG A 32 -3.63 -2.58 -17.10
CA ARG A 32 -3.92 -3.28 -18.36
C ARG A 32 -5.14 -2.67 -19.06
N SER A 33 -6.20 -2.37 -18.31
CA SER A 33 -7.41 -1.75 -18.86
C SER A 33 -7.12 -0.39 -19.47
N GLN A 34 -6.30 0.45 -18.82
CA GLN A 34 -5.88 1.74 -19.36
C GLN A 34 -5.11 1.59 -20.69
N ILE A 35 -4.21 0.60 -20.77
CA ILE A 35 -3.45 0.33 -22.00
C ILE A 35 -4.41 -0.09 -23.13
N LEU A 36 -5.32 -1.01 -22.88
CA LEU A 36 -6.29 -1.48 -23.86
C LEU A 36 -7.21 -0.36 -24.34
N VAL A 37 -7.71 0.48 -23.43
CA VAL A 37 -8.52 1.66 -23.81
C VAL A 37 -7.71 2.63 -24.67
N ALA A 38 -6.42 2.82 -24.38
CA ALA A 38 -5.54 3.65 -25.22
C ALA A 38 -5.29 3.03 -26.62
N GLU A 39 -5.38 1.72 -26.73
CA GLU A 39 -5.34 0.97 -28.03
C GLU A 39 -6.67 1.02 -28.78
N GLY A 40 -7.75 1.57 -28.18
CA GLY A 40 -9.05 1.74 -28.80
C GLY A 40 -10.11 0.70 -28.43
N TYR A 41 -9.82 -0.18 -27.46
CA TYR A 41 -10.81 -1.12 -26.93
C TYR A 41 -11.83 -0.39 -26.04
N GLU A 42 -13.07 -0.86 -26.06
CA GLU A 42 -14.10 -0.41 -25.14
C GLU A 42 -14.01 -1.19 -23.80
N LEU A 43 -14.55 -0.62 -22.72
CA LEU A 43 -14.59 -1.32 -21.42
C LEU A 43 -15.39 -2.62 -21.50
N SER A 44 -16.39 -2.69 -22.39
CA SER A 44 -17.25 -3.85 -22.63
C SER A 44 -16.59 -4.98 -23.43
N ASP A 45 -15.46 -4.72 -24.08
CA ASP A 45 -14.73 -5.73 -24.84
C ASP A 45 -14.31 -6.90 -23.97
N GLU A 46 -14.25 -8.10 -24.54
CA GLU A 46 -13.92 -9.34 -23.82
C GLU A 46 -12.56 -9.24 -23.09
N MET A 47 -11.63 -8.48 -23.63
CA MET A 47 -10.30 -8.29 -23.05
C MET A 47 -10.29 -7.50 -21.73
N ILE A 48 -11.31 -6.66 -21.47
CA ILE A 48 -11.48 -5.88 -20.24
C ILE A 48 -12.68 -6.45 -19.45
N GLY A 49 -13.81 -6.67 -20.11
CA GLY A 49 -14.96 -7.39 -19.59
C GLY A 49 -15.88 -6.60 -18.67
N ILE A 50 -15.83 -5.27 -18.68
CA ILE A 50 -16.69 -4.41 -17.85
C ILE A 50 -17.85 -3.89 -18.70
N LYS A 51 -19.01 -4.53 -18.64
CA LYS A 51 -20.19 -4.14 -19.42
C LYS A 51 -21.02 -3.05 -18.72
N SER A 52 -21.02 -3.04 -17.39
CA SER A 52 -21.76 -2.07 -16.59
C SER A 52 -21.10 -1.86 -15.23
N GLN A 53 -21.52 -0.83 -14.49
CA GLN A 53 -21.05 -0.58 -13.12
C GLN A 53 -21.45 -1.73 -12.17
N GLU A 54 -22.55 -2.40 -12.42
CA GLU A 54 -23.07 -3.50 -11.61
C GLU A 54 -22.22 -4.77 -11.74
N ASP A 55 -21.42 -4.90 -12.79
CA ASP A 55 -20.48 -6.03 -12.96
C ASP A 55 -19.31 -5.94 -11.99
N ILE A 56 -19.00 -4.72 -11.52
CA ILE A 56 -17.89 -4.47 -10.60
C ILE A 56 -18.34 -4.82 -9.18
N LYS A 57 -17.86 -5.96 -8.66
CA LYS A 57 -18.13 -6.42 -7.31
C LYS A 57 -16.92 -6.17 -6.42
N GLN A 58 -17.14 -5.52 -5.30
CA GLN A 58 -16.13 -5.47 -4.25
C GLN A 58 -16.16 -6.79 -3.47
N ASN A 59 -15.03 -7.50 -3.45
CA ASN A 59 -14.85 -8.74 -2.72
C ASN A 59 -13.74 -8.57 -1.67
N GLY A 60 -14.10 -8.73 -0.40
CA GLY A 60 -13.17 -8.63 0.72
C GLY A 60 -12.61 -7.22 0.96
N TYR A 61 -11.46 -7.19 1.59
CA TYR A 61 -10.77 -5.98 2.06
C TYR A 61 -9.29 -6.06 1.73
N ALA A 62 -8.71 -4.96 1.31
CA ALA A 62 -7.29 -4.87 1.06
C ALA A 62 -6.65 -3.72 1.83
N ILE A 63 -5.41 -3.91 2.25
CA ILE A 63 -4.58 -2.88 2.89
C ILE A 63 -3.28 -2.79 2.10
N GLN A 64 -2.92 -1.58 1.70
CA GLN A 64 -1.64 -1.31 1.06
C GLN A 64 -0.71 -0.58 2.03
N CYS A 65 0.50 -1.09 2.19
CA CYS A 65 1.58 -0.42 2.89
C CYS A 65 2.66 0.00 1.90
N ARG A 66 3.09 1.26 1.99
CA ARG A 66 4.25 1.78 1.25
C ARG A 66 5.47 1.65 2.15
N VAL A 67 6.34 0.71 1.84
CA VAL A 67 7.64 0.59 2.53
C VAL A 67 8.61 1.55 1.88
N THR A 68 9.10 2.50 2.67
CA THR A 68 9.95 3.60 2.22
C THR A 68 11.28 3.62 2.97
N THR A 69 12.30 4.25 2.38
CA THR A 69 13.59 4.52 3.03
C THR A 69 13.52 5.83 3.80
N GLU A 70 12.65 5.89 4.78
CA GLU A 70 12.44 7.05 5.65
C GLU A 70 12.60 6.64 7.10
N ASP A 71 13.13 7.54 7.92
CA ASP A 71 13.29 7.36 9.35
C ASP A 71 12.14 8.01 10.13
N PRO A 72 11.14 7.25 10.60
CA PRO A 72 10.03 7.83 11.35
C PRO A 72 10.46 8.51 12.67
N SER A 73 11.56 8.05 13.27
CA SER A 73 12.09 8.64 14.50
C SER A 73 12.76 10.01 14.27
N ASN A 74 13.04 10.34 13.01
CA ASN A 74 13.63 11.60 12.59
C ASN A 74 12.72 12.34 11.60
N ASN A 75 11.45 12.48 11.95
CA ASN A 75 10.45 13.20 11.16
C ASN A 75 10.36 12.74 9.70
N PHE A 76 10.46 11.42 9.46
CA PHE A 76 10.47 10.80 8.13
C PHE A 76 11.56 11.34 7.20
N ALA A 77 12.70 11.77 7.76
CA ALA A 77 13.82 12.16 6.94
C ALA A 77 14.23 11.00 6.01
N PRO A 78 14.45 11.26 4.71
CA PRO A 78 14.93 10.25 3.78
C PRO A 78 16.28 9.69 4.22
N ASP A 79 16.42 8.36 4.24
CA ASP A 79 17.69 7.68 4.45
C ASP A 79 18.29 7.23 3.12
N THR A 80 19.60 7.21 3.05
CA THR A 80 20.36 6.84 1.85
C THR A 80 21.39 5.78 2.18
N GLY A 81 21.68 4.92 1.23
CA GLY A 81 22.64 3.85 1.45
C GLY A 81 22.57 2.78 0.38
N LYS A 82 23.26 1.68 0.61
CA LYS A 82 23.24 0.52 -0.26
C LYS A 82 22.48 -0.63 0.40
N ILE A 83 21.48 -1.15 -0.28
CA ILE A 83 20.72 -2.31 0.20
C ILE A 83 21.64 -3.53 0.21
N THR A 84 21.84 -4.10 1.40
CA THR A 84 22.71 -5.27 1.62
C THR A 84 21.94 -6.57 1.70
N SER A 85 20.67 -6.52 2.13
CA SER A 85 19.75 -7.67 2.06
C SER A 85 18.33 -7.21 1.72
N TYR A 86 17.60 -8.06 1.00
CA TYR A 86 16.20 -7.85 0.65
C TYR A 86 15.48 -9.19 0.58
N PHE A 87 14.54 -9.42 1.50
CA PHE A 87 13.64 -10.56 1.50
C PHE A 87 12.21 -10.06 1.48
N SER A 88 11.43 -10.54 0.52
CA SER A 88 10.03 -10.15 0.36
C SER A 88 9.08 -11.21 0.93
N PRO A 89 7.96 -10.81 1.54
CA PRO A 89 6.91 -11.72 1.96
C PRO A 89 6.21 -12.33 0.73
N GLY A 90 5.41 -13.38 0.97
CA GLY A 90 4.62 -14.02 -0.06
C GLY A 90 3.40 -14.74 0.48
N GLY A 91 2.69 -15.44 -0.40
CA GLY A 91 1.54 -16.26 -0.08
C GLY A 91 0.22 -15.72 -0.62
N PHE A 92 -0.85 -16.49 -0.39
CA PHE A 92 -2.17 -16.15 -0.90
C PHE A 92 -2.69 -14.82 -0.37
N GLY A 93 -3.10 -13.93 -1.29
CA GLY A 93 -3.60 -12.60 -0.95
C GLY A 93 -2.52 -11.59 -0.58
N VAL A 94 -1.24 -11.87 -0.88
CA VAL A 94 -0.13 -10.92 -0.75
C VAL A 94 0.37 -10.55 -2.14
N ARG A 95 0.32 -9.28 -2.46
CA ARG A 95 0.83 -8.69 -3.70
C ARG A 95 1.96 -7.71 -3.40
N LEU A 96 2.98 -7.77 -4.22
CA LEU A 96 4.15 -6.88 -4.14
C LEU A 96 4.28 -6.11 -5.44
N ASP A 97 4.39 -4.79 -5.33
CA ASP A 97 4.72 -3.91 -6.44
C ASP A 97 5.99 -3.15 -6.06
N GLY A 98 7.12 -3.71 -6.47
CA GLY A 98 8.45 -3.17 -6.15
C GLY A 98 8.82 -2.02 -7.07
N ALA A 99 9.51 -1.02 -6.51
CA ALA A 99 10.37 -0.14 -7.28
C ALA A 99 11.64 -0.90 -7.72
N THR A 100 12.57 -0.25 -8.39
CA THR A 100 13.83 -0.85 -8.90
C THR A 100 14.82 -1.26 -7.80
N SER A 101 14.33 -1.66 -6.63
CA SER A 101 15.13 -1.89 -5.42
C SER A 101 15.36 -3.37 -5.19
N GLY A 102 16.63 -3.77 -5.17
CA GLY A 102 17.08 -5.11 -4.82
C GLY A 102 18.43 -5.06 -4.12
N VAL A 103 18.97 -6.22 -3.76
CA VAL A 103 20.30 -6.30 -3.16
C VAL A 103 21.32 -5.65 -4.08
N GLY A 104 22.13 -4.73 -3.53
CA GLY A 104 23.13 -3.97 -4.29
C GLY A 104 22.66 -2.62 -4.81
N SER A 105 21.34 -2.34 -4.78
CA SER A 105 20.80 -1.03 -5.19
C SER A 105 21.28 0.07 -4.24
N VAL A 106 21.62 1.22 -4.83
CA VAL A 106 22.00 2.44 -4.08
C VAL A 106 20.79 3.36 -4.02
N ILE A 107 20.35 3.64 -2.81
CA ILE A 107 19.27 4.58 -2.55
C ILE A 107 19.84 6.00 -2.53
N SER A 108 19.31 6.82 -3.40
CA SER A 108 19.73 8.20 -3.61
C SER A 108 18.68 9.17 -3.05
N PRO A 109 19.08 10.35 -2.54
CA PRO A 109 18.15 11.36 -2.07
C PRO A 109 17.43 12.11 -3.20
N TYR A 110 17.77 11.84 -4.47
CA TYR A 110 17.22 12.54 -5.65
C TYR A 110 15.96 11.89 -6.22
N TYR A 111 15.58 10.72 -5.73
CA TYR A 111 14.40 9.97 -6.18
C TYR A 111 13.49 9.65 -5.01
N ASP A 112 12.28 9.18 -5.33
CA ASP A 112 11.29 8.75 -4.34
C ASP A 112 11.88 7.68 -3.40
N SER A 113 11.55 7.78 -2.14
CA SER A 113 11.96 6.85 -1.07
C SER A 113 11.27 5.49 -1.15
N LEU A 114 10.27 5.33 -2.02
CA LEU A 114 9.45 4.11 -2.11
C LEU A 114 10.29 2.91 -2.57
N LEU A 115 10.37 1.87 -1.72
CA LEU A 115 11.00 0.60 -2.05
C LEU A 115 10.01 -0.41 -2.65
N VAL A 116 8.88 -0.58 -1.99
CA VAL A 116 7.86 -1.55 -2.38
C VAL A 116 6.51 -1.19 -1.78
N LYS A 117 5.45 -1.45 -2.55
CA LYS A 117 4.08 -1.51 -2.04
C LYS A 117 3.75 -2.96 -1.69
N ILE A 118 3.32 -3.20 -0.47
CA ILE A 118 2.79 -4.49 -0.02
C ILE A 118 1.29 -4.34 0.10
N THR A 119 0.54 -5.04 -0.73
CA THR A 119 -0.93 -5.03 -0.68
C THR A 119 -1.42 -6.40 -0.27
N CYS A 120 -2.14 -6.46 0.87
CA CYS A 120 -2.67 -7.71 1.39
C CYS A 120 -4.19 -7.68 1.37
N TRP A 121 -4.78 -8.76 0.86
CA TRP A 121 -6.22 -8.96 0.76
C TRP A 121 -6.69 -10.10 1.64
N ASP A 122 -7.89 -9.94 2.24
CA ASP A 122 -8.60 -11.04 2.92
C ASP A 122 -10.12 -10.77 2.93
N ASN A 123 -10.90 -11.79 3.30
CA ASN A 123 -12.37 -11.72 3.34
C ASN A 123 -12.92 -10.73 4.37
N THR A 124 -12.18 -10.43 5.43
CA THR A 124 -12.56 -9.46 6.46
C THR A 124 -11.44 -8.45 6.69
N PHE A 125 -11.79 -7.21 7.06
CA PHE A 125 -10.81 -6.17 7.38
C PHE A 125 -9.83 -6.61 8.47
N LYS A 126 -10.34 -7.25 9.54
CA LYS A 126 -9.50 -7.74 10.64
C LYS A 126 -8.48 -8.78 10.18
N ASN A 127 -8.85 -9.68 9.26
CA ASN A 127 -7.92 -10.65 8.70
C ASN A 127 -6.94 -9.99 7.73
N ALA A 128 -7.38 -9.01 6.94
CA ALA A 128 -6.49 -8.22 6.11
C ALA A 128 -5.42 -7.51 6.97
N CYS A 129 -5.79 -6.91 8.12
CA CYS A 129 -4.83 -6.33 9.08
C CYS A 129 -3.80 -7.37 9.56
N LYS A 130 -4.25 -8.56 9.99
CA LYS A 130 -3.35 -9.62 10.46
C LYS A 130 -2.42 -10.11 9.35
N LYS A 131 -2.93 -10.30 8.14
CA LYS A 131 -2.14 -10.72 6.98
C LYS A 131 -1.11 -9.66 6.60
N THR A 132 -1.50 -8.40 6.60
CA THR A 132 -0.59 -7.28 6.33
C THR A 132 0.51 -7.20 7.40
N LEU A 133 0.15 -7.31 8.67
CA LEU A 133 1.13 -7.34 9.77
C LEU A 133 2.14 -8.48 9.59
N ARG A 134 1.67 -9.70 9.28
CA ARG A 134 2.55 -10.84 8.98
C ARG A 134 3.51 -10.51 7.82
N ALA A 135 2.99 -9.97 6.71
CA ALA A 135 3.81 -9.62 5.56
C ALA A 135 4.86 -8.54 5.90
N ILE A 136 4.48 -7.54 6.69
CA ILE A 136 5.40 -6.50 7.19
C ILE A 136 6.44 -7.08 8.16
N GLN A 137 6.09 -8.09 8.95
CA GLN A 137 7.04 -8.76 9.84
C GLN A 137 7.97 -9.75 9.11
N GLU A 138 7.58 -10.25 7.95
CA GLU A 138 8.41 -11.14 7.13
C GLU A 138 9.42 -10.39 6.25
N ILE A 139 9.08 -9.16 5.80
CA ILE A 139 10.01 -8.39 4.97
C ILE A 139 11.29 -8.06 5.74
N ARG A 140 12.42 -8.23 5.09
CA ARG A 140 13.74 -7.87 5.64
C ARG A 140 14.50 -7.02 4.63
N ILE A 141 14.82 -5.81 5.04
CA ILE A 141 15.60 -4.86 4.25
C ILE A 141 16.73 -4.35 5.17
N SER A 142 17.97 -4.46 4.71
CA SER A 142 19.14 -3.98 5.46
C SER A 142 20.00 -3.07 4.60
N GLY A 143 20.77 -2.20 5.27
CA GLY A 143 21.66 -1.23 4.63
C GLY A 143 21.07 0.18 4.54
N VAL A 144 19.78 0.32 4.84
CA VAL A 144 19.05 1.59 4.93
C VAL A 144 18.02 1.52 6.05
N LYS A 145 17.65 2.64 6.64
CA LYS A 145 16.50 2.75 7.53
C LYS A 145 15.21 2.66 6.72
N THR A 146 14.16 2.15 7.35
CA THR A 146 12.84 2.02 6.73
C THR A 146 11.74 2.36 7.73
N ASN A 147 10.54 2.60 7.22
CA ASN A 147 9.34 2.85 8.01
C ASN A 147 8.62 1.57 8.48
N ILE A 148 9.22 0.38 8.35
CA ILE A 148 8.60 -0.92 8.66
C ILE A 148 8.08 -0.99 10.10
N GLY A 149 8.86 -0.55 11.08
CA GLY A 149 8.45 -0.54 12.50
C GLY A 149 7.23 0.34 12.73
N PHE A 150 7.22 1.54 12.14
CA PHE A 150 6.08 2.46 12.21
C PHE A 150 4.80 1.86 11.59
N ILE A 151 4.91 1.21 10.43
CA ILE A 151 3.79 0.51 9.81
C ILE A 151 3.27 -0.62 10.72
N SER A 152 4.16 -1.39 11.36
CA SER A 152 3.79 -2.44 12.31
C SER A 152 2.99 -1.87 13.50
N ASN A 153 3.40 -0.73 14.04
CA ASN A 153 2.69 -0.05 15.13
C ASN A 153 1.29 0.41 14.70
N ILE A 154 1.14 0.93 13.47
CA ILE A 154 -0.19 1.27 12.92
C ILE A 154 -1.07 0.02 12.83
N LEU A 155 -0.58 -1.07 12.26
CA LEU A 155 -1.34 -2.29 12.02
C LEU A 155 -1.77 -3.02 13.31
N THR A 156 -1.11 -2.74 14.43
CA THR A 156 -1.45 -3.28 15.76
C THR A 156 -2.28 -2.32 16.60
N ASN A 157 -2.44 -1.06 16.18
CA ASN A 157 -3.18 -0.06 16.94
C ASN A 157 -4.69 -0.36 16.89
N PRO A 158 -5.39 -0.40 18.04
CA PRO A 158 -6.83 -0.69 18.09
C PRO A 158 -7.69 0.25 17.24
N THR A 159 -7.37 1.54 17.20
CA THR A 159 -8.11 2.54 16.41
C THR A 159 -8.05 2.22 14.92
N PHE A 160 -6.88 1.75 14.42
CA PHE A 160 -6.74 1.30 13.04
C PHE A 160 -7.53 0.02 12.78
N ILE A 161 -7.39 -1.00 13.65
CA ILE A 161 -8.06 -2.31 13.51
C ILE A 161 -9.58 -2.16 13.54
N GLU A 162 -10.10 -1.16 14.28
CA GLU A 162 -11.54 -0.85 14.36
C GLU A 162 -12.02 0.04 13.20
N GLY A 163 -11.13 0.46 12.30
CA GLY A 163 -11.47 1.34 11.17
C GLY A 163 -11.89 2.75 11.59
N LYS A 164 -11.42 3.23 12.74
CA LYS A 164 -11.80 4.53 13.33
C LYS A 164 -10.79 5.64 13.09
N CYS A 165 -9.80 5.42 12.22
CA CYS A 165 -8.80 6.44 11.89
C CYS A 165 -9.43 7.66 11.22
N HIS A 166 -8.85 8.81 11.48
CA HIS A 166 -9.19 10.10 10.88
C HIS A 166 -7.90 10.83 10.48
N THR A 167 -8.02 11.98 9.82
CA THR A 167 -6.88 12.72 9.24
C THR A 167 -5.78 13.10 10.23
N LYS A 168 -6.09 13.18 11.54
CA LYS A 168 -5.12 13.50 12.59
C LYS A 168 -4.64 12.27 13.37
N PHE A 169 -5.03 11.06 12.96
CA PHE A 169 -4.74 9.85 13.72
C PHE A 169 -3.24 9.68 14.04
N ILE A 170 -2.37 9.93 13.07
CA ILE A 170 -0.92 9.81 13.26
C ILE A 170 -0.41 10.88 14.23
N ASP A 171 -0.84 12.14 14.06
CA ASP A 171 -0.39 13.27 14.89
C ASP A 171 -0.84 13.13 16.35
N GLU A 172 -2.01 12.53 16.58
CA GLU A 172 -2.61 12.34 17.90
C GLU A 172 -2.20 11.01 18.57
N THR A 173 -1.34 10.21 17.93
CA THR A 173 -0.94 8.87 18.40
C THR A 173 0.59 8.75 18.46
N PRO A 174 1.26 9.45 19.40
CA PRO A 174 2.74 9.49 19.45
C PRO A 174 3.38 8.13 19.70
N GLU A 175 2.66 7.17 20.29
CA GLU A 175 3.14 5.79 20.49
C GLU A 175 3.45 5.05 19.19
N LEU A 176 2.91 5.49 18.04
CA LEU A 176 3.25 4.91 16.73
C LEU A 176 4.73 5.08 16.39
N PHE A 177 5.38 6.06 16.98
CA PHE A 177 6.80 6.40 16.76
C PHE A 177 7.74 5.69 17.75
N ASN A 178 7.22 4.90 18.70
CA ASN A 178 8.03 4.09 19.58
C ASN A 178 8.53 2.86 18.82
N LEU A 179 9.68 3.02 18.19
CA LEU A 179 10.34 1.97 17.42
C LEU A 179 11.29 1.24 18.35
N ASP A 180 10.91 0.05 18.83
CA ASP A 180 11.84 -0.83 19.54
C ASP A 180 12.95 -1.23 18.57
N ASN A 181 14.19 -0.88 18.94
CA ASN A 181 15.41 -1.17 18.19
C ASN A 181 15.80 -2.64 18.27
#